data_d5f50818857855ce89cffea5f5f8a7b1
#
_entry.id   d5f50818857855ce89cffea5f5f8a7b1
#
_cell.length_a   1.000
_cell.length_b   1.000
_cell.length_c   1.000
_cell.angle_alpha   90.00
_cell.angle_beta   90.00
_cell.angle_gamma   90.00
#
_symmetry.space_group_name_H-M   'P 1'
#
loop_
_entity.id
_entity.type
_entity.pdbx_description
1 polymer ?
#
loop_
_entity_poly.entity_id
_entity_poly.type
_entity_poly.pdbx_seq_one_letter_code
_entity_poly.pdbx_strand_id
1 'polypeptide(L)'
;DSIGGGVIATELASSMADLGVKVTIVEVADDILLTEIDEVRALLREHLESQGIEIITSADIEKVEKKSLHLKGQDTISFDRLLVATGRQPNIEIVNDLELSRDGKYLQVDVHYQTSKAHLYAIGDLTSGYQLAHAASAHGIHVAEHLAGMQPKTIKQEDITRCIYTRLEAASVGLSAEQAEALGYEVKVTTSGFQGNAKAIIKGEGQGFVQLVIDEKYKEILGAFIVGPHATDLIGELLGVKASEGTIAELSEIIQPHPALL
;
A
#
# COMPACT_ATOMS: atom_id res chain seq x y z
N ASP A 1 -7.39 -16.13 14.06
CA ASP A 1 -8.05 -15.81 12.78
C ASP A 1 -8.23 -14.31 12.63
N SER A 2 -8.33 -13.81 11.41
CA SER A 2 -8.53 -12.39 11.10
C SER A 2 -9.77 -12.20 10.24
N ILE A 3 -10.55 -11.16 10.55
CA ILE A 3 -11.58 -10.63 9.65
C ILE A 3 -11.02 -9.35 9.02
N GLY A 4 -10.98 -9.34 7.68
CA GLY A 4 -10.37 -8.34 6.83
C GLY A 4 -9.09 -8.86 6.16
N GLY A 5 -8.91 -8.55 4.89
CA GLY A 5 -7.76 -8.95 4.04
C GLY A 5 -6.89 -7.77 3.60
N GLY A 6 -6.99 -6.64 4.27
CA GLY A 6 -6.14 -5.46 4.00
C GLY A 6 -4.73 -5.61 4.56
N VAL A 7 -3.91 -4.55 4.41
CA VAL A 7 -2.48 -4.53 4.80
C VAL A 7 -2.27 -4.96 6.25
N ILE A 8 -3.02 -4.40 7.20
CA ILE A 8 -2.89 -4.72 8.63
C ILE A 8 -3.15 -6.21 8.90
N ALA A 9 -4.18 -6.77 8.28
CA ALA A 9 -4.54 -8.18 8.45
C ALA A 9 -3.45 -9.11 7.90
N THR A 10 -2.96 -8.83 6.71
CA THR A 10 -1.95 -9.66 6.03
C THR A 10 -0.59 -9.60 6.71
N GLU A 11 -0.15 -8.43 7.16
CA GLU A 11 1.10 -8.26 7.92
C GLU A 11 1.07 -9.02 9.25
N LEU A 12 0.00 -8.87 10.02
CA LEU A 12 -0.15 -9.59 11.28
C LEU A 12 -0.34 -11.09 11.07
N ALA A 13 -1.04 -11.51 10.01
CA ALA A 13 -1.18 -12.92 9.66
C ALA A 13 0.18 -13.55 9.32
N SER A 14 0.99 -12.90 8.48
CA SER A 14 2.35 -13.35 8.15
C SER A 14 3.23 -13.47 9.41
N SER A 15 3.22 -12.43 10.25
CA SER A 15 4.00 -12.45 11.50
C SER A 15 3.54 -13.54 12.47
N MET A 16 2.24 -13.80 12.59
CA MET A 16 1.71 -14.88 13.44
C MET A 16 2.03 -16.26 12.88
N ALA A 17 1.99 -16.45 11.56
CA ALA A 17 2.37 -17.69 10.90
C ALA A 17 3.86 -18.00 11.14
N ASP A 18 4.74 -17.00 11.06
CA ASP A 18 6.17 -17.14 11.37
C ASP A 18 6.41 -17.58 12.84
N LEU A 19 5.51 -17.21 13.75
CA LEU A 19 5.52 -17.67 15.15
C LEU A 19 4.87 -19.03 15.35
N GLY A 20 4.46 -19.72 14.28
CA GLY A 20 3.86 -21.05 14.32
C GLY A 20 2.35 -21.06 14.66
N VAL A 21 1.68 -19.91 14.59
CA VAL A 21 0.23 -19.85 14.80
C VAL A 21 -0.50 -20.25 13.52
N LYS A 22 -1.51 -21.12 13.63
CA LYS A 22 -2.43 -21.39 12.51
C LYS A 22 -3.32 -20.17 12.29
N VAL A 23 -3.28 -19.60 11.10
CA VAL A 23 -4.00 -18.36 10.75
C VAL A 23 -4.97 -18.63 9.61
N THR A 24 -6.19 -18.08 9.73
CA THR A 24 -7.18 -17.97 8.65
C THR A 24 -7.53 -16.49 8.49
N ILE A 25 -7.41 -15.96 7.27
CA ILE A 25 -7.91 -14.64 6.87
C ILE A 25 -9.28 -14.81 6.23
N VAL A 26 -10.28 -14.06 6.72
CA VAL A 26 -11.63 -14.05 6.16
C VAL A 26 -11.92 -12.63 5.64
N GLU A 27 -12.08 -12.51 4.33
CA GLU A 27 -12.32 -11.25 3.63
C GLU A 27 -13.67 -11.29 2.91
N VAL A 28 -14.48 -10.24 3.06
CA VAL A 28 -15.78 -10.11 2.40
C VAL A 28 -15.66 -9.73 0.93
N ALA A 29 -14.59 -9.02 0.56
CA ALA A 29 -14.28 -8.72 -0.82
C ALA A 29 -13.81 -9.96 -1.60
N ASP A 30 -13.70 -9.83 -2.90
CA ASP A 30 -13.31 -10.90 -3.82
C ASP A 30 -11.83 -11.27 -3.73
N ASP A 31 -10.99 -10.38 -3.19
CA ASP A 31 -9.56 -10.64 -2.95
C ASP A 31 -9.02 -9.84 -1.75
N ILE A 32 -7.78 -10.14 -1.36
CA ILE A 32 -7.01 -9.41 -0.36
C ILE A 32 -6.24 -8.25 -1.00
N LEU A 33 -5.79 -7.27 -0.20
CA LEU A 33 -4.87 -6.19 -0.62
C LEU A 33 -5.35 -5.40 -1.84
N LEU A 34 -6.63 -5.08 -1.93
CA LEU A 34 -7.27 -4.43 -3.08
C LEU A 34 -6.70 -3.04 -3.45
N THR A 35 -5.81 -2.48 -2.65
CA THR A 35 -5.09 -1.25 -2.96
C THR A 35 -3.91 -1.45 -3.91
N GLU A 36 -3.53 -2.70 -4.15
CA GLU A 36 -2.39 -3.09 -4.98
C GLU A 36 -2.85 -3.65 -6.32
N ILE A 37 -1.94 -3.65 -7.31
CA ILE A 37 -2.18 -4.26 -8.62
C ILE A 37 -2.29 -5.79 -8.51
N ASP A 38 -2.93 -6.41 -9.50
CA ASP A 38 -3.23 -7.85 -9.48
C ASP A 38 -1.99 -8.72 -9.34
N GLU A 39 -0.89 -8.36 -10.01
CA GLU A 39 0.37 -9.10 -9.96
C GLU A 39 1.00 -9.10 -8.55
N VAL A 40 0.92 -7.96 -7.86
CA VAL A 40 1.37 -7.83 -6.46
C VAL A 40 0.50 -8.67 -5.55
N ARG A 41 -0.83 -8.56 -5.68
CA ARG A 41 -1.80 -9.32 -4.88
C ARG A 41 -1.63 -10.82 -5.05
N ALA A 42 -1.54 -11.27 -6.31
CA ALA A 42 -1.41 -12.69 -6.63
C ALA A 42 -0.16 -13.30 -6.00
N LEU A 43 1.00 -12.63 -6.11
CA LEU A 43 2.25 -13.14 -5.56
C LEU A 43 2.27 -13.13 -4.03
N LEU A 44 1.75 -12.06 -3.40
CA LEU A 44 1.64 -12.01 -1.93
C LEU A 44 0.66 -13.05 -1.40
N ARG A 45 -0.47 -13.27 -2.08
CA ARG A 45 -1.43 -14.33 -1.73
C ARG A 45 -0.78 -15.71 -1.78
N GLU A 46 -0.12 -16.04 -2.90
CA GLU A 46 0.62 -17.30 -3.05
C GLU A 46 1.64 -17.49 -1.91
N HIS A 47 2.37 -16.42 -1.58
CA HIS A 47 3.36 -16.48 -0.50
C HIS A 47 2.71 -16.72 0.87
N LEU A 48 1.63 -16.01 1.21
CA LEU A 48 0.89 -16.18 2.47
C LEU A 48 0.32 -17.60 2.57
N GLU A 49 -0.26 -18.13 1.50
CA GLU A 49 -0.76 -19.51 1.44
C GLU A 49 0.38 -20.52 1.61
N SER A 50 1.58 -20.25 1.07
CA SER A 50 2.78 -21.08 1.27
C SER A 50 3.29 -21.10 2.72
N GLN A 51 2.99 -20.05 3.50
CA GLN A 51 3.23 -20.00 4.95
C GLN A 51 2.18 -20.82 5.73
N GLY A 52 1.20 -21.43 5.08
CA GLY A 52 0.11 -22.18 5.70
C GLY A 52 -1.04 -21.31 6.19
N ILE A 53 -1.13 -20.07 5.73
CA ILE A 53 -2.26 -19.17 6.01
C ILE A 53 -3.41 -19.56 5.08
N GLU A 54 -4.58 -19.85 5.65
CA GLU A 54 -5.81 -20.05 4.89
C GLU A 54 -6.44 -18.71 4.55
N ILE A 55 -6.82 -18.50 3.28
CA ILE A 55 -7.42 -17.22 2.82
C ILE A 55 -8.79 -17.53 2.21
N ILE A 56 -9.83 -17.02 2.85
CA ILE A 56 -11.23 -17.13 2.43
C ILE A 56 -11.70 -15.75 1.98
N THR A 57 -11.99 -15.59 0.70
CA THR A 57 -12.51 -14.35 0.10
C THR A 57 -13.98 -14.51 -0.28
N SER A 58 -14.63 -13.38 -0.63
CA SER A 58 -16.08 -13.33 -0.91
C SER A 58 -16.92 -13.95 0.23
N ALA A 59 -16.46 -13.80 1.47
CA ALA A 59 -17.09 -14.38 2.63
C ALA A 59 -18.36 -13.62 3.02
N ASP A 60 -19.47 -14.34 3.20
CA ASP A 60 -20.71 -13.81 3.77
C ASP A 60 -20.75 -14.15 5.28
N ILE A 61 -20.37 -13.18 6.12
CA ILE A 61 -20.28 -13.37 7.57
C ILE A 61 -21.67 -13.22 8.17
N GLU A 62 -22.22 -14.31 8.68
CA GLU A 62 -23.55 -14.31 9.32
C GLU A 62 -23.47 -13.93 10.79
N LYS A 63 -22.48 -14.46 11.52
CA LYS A 63 -22.39 -14.27 12.96
C LYS A 63 -20.97 -14.48 13.49
N VAL A 64 -20.59 -13.68 14.47
CA VAL A 64 -19.38 -13.87 15.27
C VAL A 64 -19.78 -14.21 16.69
N GLU A 65 -19.30 -15.32 17.22
CA GLU A 65 -19.46 -15.75 18.59
C GLU A 65 -18.13 -15.72 19.36
N LYS A 66 -18.15 -16.08 20.65
CA LYS A 66 -16.95 -15.99 21.51
C LYS A 66 -15.76 -16.81 20.99
N LYS A 67 -16.00 -17.91 20.27
CA LYS A 67 -14.98 -18.87 19.81
C LYS A 67 -15.24 -19.40 18.40
N SER A 68 -16.20 -18.82 17.69
CA SER A 68 -16.59 -19.28 16.37
C SER A 68 -17.05 -18.15 15.45
N LEU A 69 -16.74 -18.29 14.16
CA LEU A 69 -17.18 -17.46 13.06
C LEU A 69 -18.06 -18.30 12.12
N HIS A 70 -19.26 -17.81 11.88
CA HIS A 70 -20.24 -18.48 11.02
C HIS A 70 -20.30 -17.78 9.68
N LEU A 71 -20.01 -18.51 8.61
CA LEU A 71 -20.08 -18.06 7.23
C LEU A 71 -21.27 -18.74 6.55
N LYS A 72 -22.00 -18.00 5.74
CA LYS A 72 -23.16 -18.53 5.01
C LYS A 72 -22.72 -19.58 3.99
N GLY A 73 -23.34 -20.77 4.10
CA GLY A 73 -23.05 -21.85 3.17
C GLY A 73 -21.68 -22.50 3.31
N GLN A 74 -20.96 -22.23 4.39
CA GLN A 74 -19.67 -22.83 4.72
C GLN A 74 -19.66 -23.40 6.14
N ASP A 75 -18.64 -24.21 6.44
CA ASP A 75 -18.45 -24.72 7.80
C ASP A 75 -18.08 -23.61 8.78
N THR A 76 -18.48 -23.79 10.03
CA THR A 76 -18.13 -22.85 11.11
C THR A 76 -16.63 -22.90 11.40
N ILE A 77 -15.99 -21.74 11.40
CA ILE A 77 -14.57 -21.58 11.74
C ILE A 77 -14.44 -21.39 13.24
N SER A 78 -13.71 -22.30 13.91
CA SER A 78 -13.40 -22.17 15.34
C SER A 78 -12.06 -21.48 15.53
N PHE A 79 -11.97 -20.53 16.48
CA PHE A 79 -10.75 -19.78 16.75
C PHE A 79 -10.45 -19.62 18.24
N ASP A 80 -9.17 -19.48 18.57
CA ASP A 80 -8.72 -19.12 19.92
C ASP A 80 -8.69 -17.61 20.12
N ARG A 81 -8.27 -16.89 19.11
CA ARG A 81 -8.23 -15.41 19.06
C ARG A 81 -8.77 -14.94 17.71
N LEU A 82 -9.47 -13.83 17.74
CA LEU A 82 -9.97 -13.15 16.55
C LEU A 82 -9.39 -11.74 16.49
N LEU A 83 -8.75 -11.42 15.37
CA LEU A 83 -8.39 -10.06 15.00
C LEU A 83 -9.50 -9.47 14.11
N VAL A 84 -9.90 -8.25 14.36
CA VAL A 84 -10.80 -7.51 13.46
C VAL A 84 -10.02 -6.36 12.85
N ALA A 85 -9.74 -6.46 11.55
CA ALA A 85 -8.93 -5.53 10.78
C ALA A 85 -9.69 -5.03 9.52
N THR A 86 -10.95 -4.64 9.71
CA THR A 86 -11.91 -4.28 8.66
C THR A 86 -11.86 -2.80 8.25
N GLY A 87 -10.77 -2.12 8.56
CA GLY A 87 -10.54 -0.72 8.23
C GLY A 87 -10.46 0.19 9.45
N ARG A 88 -10.33 1.50 9.17
CA ARG A 88 -10.09 2.55 10.17
C ARG A 88 -11.13 3.64 10.06
N GLN A 89 -11.40 4.30 11.18
CA GLN A 89 -12.26 5.48 11.27
C GLN A 89 -11.42 6.66 11.75
N PRO A 90 -11.57 7.85 11.17
CA PRO A 90 -10.90 9.04 11.68
C PRO A 90 -11.50 9.46 13.03
N ASN A 91 -10.64 9.81 13.99
CA ASN A 91 -11.07 10.29 15.32
C ASN A 91 -11.35 11.79 15.25
N ILE A 92 -12.54 12.14 14.79
CA ILE A 92 -12.94 13.53 14.54
C ILE A 92 -13.89 14.09 15.59
N GLU A 93 -14.14 13.34 16.67
CA GLU A 93 -15.06 13.78 17.74
C GLU A 93 -14.62 15.09 18.39
N ILE A 94 -13.31 15.30 18.51
CA ILE A 94 -12.74 16.52 19.11
C ILE A 94 -13.10 17.81 18.36
N VAL A 95 -13.53 17.71 17.10
CA VAL A 95 -13.88 18.85 16.25
C VAL A 95 -15.35 18.88 15.83
N ASN A 96 -16.20 18.02 16.41
CA ASN A 96 -17.61 17.95 16.05
C ASN A 96 -18.33 19.28 16.25
N ASP A 97 -18.02 20.01 17.32
CA ASP A 97 -18.63 21.32 17.65
C ASP A 97 -18.18 22.44 16.70
N LEU A 98 -17.21 22.17 15.84
CA LEU A 98 -16.69 23.17 14.89
C LEU A 98 -17.46 23.20 13.56
N GLU A 99 -18.40 22.30 13.33
CA GLU A 99 -19.22 22.23 12.10
C GLU A 99 -18.40 22.29 10.81
N LEU A 100 -17.28 21.56 10.76
CA LEU A 100 -16.39 21.50 9.60
C LEU A 100 -17.03 20.70 8.46
N SER A 101 -16.76 21.13 7.23
CA SER A 101 -17.19 20.39 6.03
C SER A 101 -16.56 18.99 6.00
N ARG A 102 -17.29 18.02 5.43
CA ARG A 102 -16.94 16.61 5.37
C ARG A 102 -16.78 16.13 3.94
N ASP A 103 -15.86 15.18 3.78
CA ASP A 103 -15.74 14.31 2.62
C ASP A 103 -15.99 12.88 3.10
N GLY A 104 -17.24 12.42 3.00
CA GLY A 104 -17.69 11.17 3.60
C GLY A 104 -17.46 11.17 5.12
N LYS A 105 -16.65 10.22 5.60
CA LYS A 105 -16.29 10.12 7.02
C LYS A 105 -15.12 11.02 7.44
N TYR A 106 -14.43 11.64 6.48
CA TYR A 106 -13.24 12.46 6.71
C TYR A 106 -13.57 13.95 6.76
N LEU A 107 -12.62 14.76 7.22
CA LEU A 107 -12.69 16.21 7.10
C LEU A 107 -12.31 16.61 5.67
N GLN A 108 -13.14 17.49 5.07
CA GLN A 108 -12.82 18.08 3.77
C GLN A 108 -11.77 19.17 3.94
N VAL A 109 -10.72 19.13 3.11
CA VAL A 109 -9.63 20.10 3.07
C VAL A 109 -9.35 20.53 1.63
N ASP A 110 -8.72 21.69 1.49
CA ASP A 110 -8.17 22.15 0.21
C ASP A 110 -6.79 21.55 -0.08
N VAL A 111 -6.14 22.01 -1.14
CA VAL A 111 -4.80 21.54 -1.57
C VAL A 111 -3.67 21.88 -0.57
N HIS A 112 -3.92 22.75 0.38
CA HIS A 112 -3.01 23.13 1.46
C HIS A 112 -3.45 22.57 2.82
N TYR A 113 -4.41 21.62 2.82
CA TYR A 113 -4.98 20.98 4.04
C TYR A 113 -5.76 21.93 4.94
N GLN A 114 -6.18 23.12 4.43
CA GLN A 114 -7.07 24.01 5.16
C GLN A 114 -8.50 23.48 5.12
N THR A 115 -9.15 23.51 6.29
CA THR A 115 -10.57 23.12 6.43
C THR A 115 -11.52 24.23 5.92
N SER A 116 -12.83 23.99 6.02
CA SER A 116 -13.85 25.02 5.73
C SER A 116 -13.78 26.24 6.64
N LYS A 117 -13.00 26.21 7.72
CA LYS A 117 -12.73 27.36 8.60
C LYS A 117 -11.31 27.84 8.39
N ALA A 118 -11.16 29.15 8.14
CA ALA A 118 -9.87 29.81 8.07
C ALA A 118 -9.02 29.50 9.34
N HIS A 119 -7.70 29.40 9.18
CA HIS A 119 -6.72 29.07 10.22
C HIS A 119 -6.88 27.70 10.93
N LEU A 120 -7.79 26.85 10.46
CA LEU A 120 -7.86 25.45 10.88
C LEU A 120 -7.42 24.53 9.75
N TYR A 121 -6.48 23.67 10.06
CA TYR A 121 -5.91 22.69 9.12
C TYR A 121 -6.15 21.28 9.66
N ALA A 122 -6.41 20.32 8.78
CA ALA A 122 -6.52 18.91 9.12
C ALA A 122 -5.55 18.10 8.25
N ILE A 123 -4.81 17.20 8.87
CA ILE A 123 -3.78 16.39 8.19
C ILE A 123 -3.89 14.92 8.59
N GLY A 124 -3.19 14.07 7.85
CA GLY A 124 -3.10 12.63 8.14
C GLY A 124 -4.44 11.93 8.06
N ASP A 125 -4.67 11.00 8.96
CA ASP A 125 -5.83 10.10 8.99
C ASP A 125 -7.18 10.81 9.17
N LEU A 126 -7.18 12.11 9.46
CA LEU A 126 -8.40 12.92 9.52
C LEU A 126 -8.93 13.30 8.13
N THR A 127 -8.08 13.26 7.10
CA THR A 127 -8.38 13.60 5.71
C THR A 127 -8.52 12.35 4.86
N SER A 128 -9.19 12.47 3.71
CA SER A 128 -9.28 11.37 2.74
C SER A 128 -7.91 11.05 2.11
N GLY A 129 -7.75 9.82 1.65
CA GLY A 129 -6.52 9.33 1.05
C GLY A 129 -5.86 8.19 1.82
N TYR A 130 -4.57 7.95 1.59
CA TYR A 130 -3.84 6.90 2.29
C TYR A 130 -3.58 7.26 3.75
N GLN A 131 -4.04 6.41 4.66
CA GLN A 131 -3.84 6.53 6.11
C GLN A 131 -2.46 5.98 6.51
N LEU A 132 -1.39 6.73 6.16
CA LEU A 132 0.00 6.34 6.32
C LEU A 132 0.77 7.41 7.10
N ALA A 133 1.63 6.99 8.02
CA ALA A 133 2.38 7.89 8.90
C ALA A 133 3.27 8.88 8.13
N HIS A 134 3.96 8.42 7.09
CA HIS A 134 4.80 9.27 6.25
C HIS A 134 3.98 10.26 5.41
N ALA A 135 2.76 9.91 4.98
CA ALA A 135 1.84 10.85 4.36
C ALA A 135 1.44 11.94 5.33
N ALA A 136 1.05 11.58 6.56
CA ALA A 136 0.71 12.55 7.61
C ALA A 136 1.88 13.49 7.94
N SER A 137 3.12 12.97 7.97
CA SER A 137 4.34 13.79 8.17
C SER A 137 4.56 14.78 7.02
N ALA A 138 4.39 14.32 5.77
CA ALA A 138 4.49 15.18 4.59
C ALA A 138 3.41 16.28 4.59
N HIS A 139 2.16 15.93 4.95
CA HIS A 139 1.08 16.92 5.11
C HIS A 139 1.45 17.99 6.15
N GLY A 140 2.03 17.60 7.29
CA GLY A 140 2.44 18.52 8.35
C GLY A 140 3.54 19.49 7.89
N ILE A 141 4.54 19.00 7.15
CA ILE A 141 5.61 19.84 6.56
C ILE A 141 5.00 20.82 5.56
N HIS A 142 4.13 20.33 4.65
CA HIS A 142 3.45 21.16 3.66
C HIS A 142 2.65 22.31 4.30
N VAL A 143 1.89 22.02 5.36
CA VAL A 143 1.13 23.04 6.10
C VAL A 143 2.06 24.06 6.75
N ALA A 144 3.15 23.61 7.38
CA ALA A 144 4.11 24.50 8.01
C ALA A 144 4.79 25.46 7.00
N GLU A 145 5.20 24.93 5.84
CA GLU A 145 5.77 25.72 4.75
C GLU A 145 4.76 26.72 4.18
N HIS A 146 3.51 26.30 3.96
CA HIS A 146 2.43 27.15 3.50
C HIS A 146 2.18 28.32 4.49
N LEU A 147 2.09 28.04 5.78
CA LEU A 147 1.91 29.04 6.83
C LEU A 147 3.11 29.99 6.95
N ALA A 148 4.31 29.55 6.61
CA ALA A 148 5.50 30.38 6.53
C ALA A 148 5.55 31.26 5.28
N GLY A 149 4.53 31.21 4.41
CA GLY A 149 4.48 32.00 3.16
C GLY A 149 5.31 31.38 2.03
N MET A 150 5.78 30.16 2.18
CA MET A 150 6.39 29.39 1.09
C MET A 150 5.31 28.87 0.14
N GLN A 151 5.73 28.34 -1.01
CA GLN A 151 4.83 27.72 -1.99
C GLN A 151 5.20 26.24 -2.12
N PRO A 152 4.79 25.39 -1.17
CA PRO A 152 5.08 23.97 -1.23
C PRO A 152 4.38 23.32 -2.43
N LYS A 153 5.05 22.33 -3.05
CA LYS A 153 4.46 21.52 -4.11
C LYS A 153 3.27 20.73 -3.55
N THR A 154 2.16 20.73 -4.26
CA THR A 154 0.98 19.93 -3.89
C THR A 154 1.35 18.45 -3.81
N ILE A 155 0.97 17.79 -2.72
CA ILE A 155 1.16 16.36 -2.54
C ILE A 155 0.04 15.65 -3.30
N LYS A 156 0.42 14.82 -4.27
CA LYS A 156 -0.51 13.98 -4.99
C LYS A 156 -0.57 12.60 -4.36
N GLN A 157 -1.74 11.97 -4.42
CA GLN A 157 -1.96 10.64 -3.84
C GLN A 157 -1.02 9.60 -4.47
N GLU A 158 -0.77 9.69 -5.77
CA GLU A 158 0.14 8.82 -6.50
C GLU A 158 1.61 8.97 -6.12
N ASP A 159 2.01 10.06 -5.46
CA ASP A 159 3.39 10.26 -4.99
C ASP A 159 3.64 9.65 -3.61
N ILE A 160 2.59 9.15 -2.95
CA ILE A 160 2.69 8.51 -1.63
C ILE A 160 3.00 7.04 -1.80
N THR A 161 4.14 6.61 -1.27
CA THR A 161 4.55 5.20 -1.30
C THR A 161 3.68 4.35 -0.40
N ARG A 162 3.28 3.18 -0.87
CA ARG A 162 2.62 2.14 -0.08
C ARG A 162 3.61 1.00 0.15
N CYS A 163 3.68 0.51 1.38
CA CYS A 163 4.52 -0.61 1.76
C CYS A 163 3.70 -1.66 2.50
N ILE A 164 4.07 -2.93 2.28
CA ILE A 164 3.49 -4.10 2.95
C ILE A 164 4.65 -4.90 3.54
N TYR A 165 4.65 -5.03 4.86
CA TYR A 165 5.73 -5.63 5.66
C TYR A 165 5.42 -7.10 6.02
N THR A 166 4.95 -7.87 5.05
CA THR A 166 4.89 -9.32 5.17
C THR A 166 6.30 -9.91 5.01
N ARG A 167 6.49 -11.21 5.26
CA ARG A 167 7.80 -11.86 5.09
C ARG A 167 8.37 -11.68 3.67
N LEU A 168 7.52 -11.77 2.66
CA LEU A 168 7.80 -11.27 1.31
C LEU A 168 7.26 -9.85 1.24
N GLU A 169 8.13 -8.86 1.23
CA GLU A 169 7.75 -7.46 1.24
C GLU A 169 7.16 -7.02 -0.10
N ALA A 170 6.31 -6.00 -0.06
CA ALA A 170 5.91 -5.28 -1.27
C ALA A 170 5.99 -3.77 -1.05
N ALA A 171 6.31 -3.04 -2.10
CA ALA A 171 6.31 -1.58 -2.12
C ALA A 171 5.82 -1.07 -3.47
N SER A 172 5.01 -0.02 -3.44
CA SER A 172 4.37 0.55 -4.63
C SER A 172 4.34 2.06 -4.56
N VAL A 173 4.55 2.73 -5.69
CA VAL A 173 4.36 4.17 -5.84
C VAL A 173 3.88 4.48 -7.25
N GLY A 174 3.09 5.53 -7.40
CA GLY A 174 2.61 5.98 -8.71
C GLY A 174 1.36 5.27 -9.18
N LEU A 175 1.16 5.33 -10.48
CA LEU A 175 -0.03 4.87 -11.18
C LEU A 175 0.13 3.42 -11.65
N SER A 176 -0.95 2.63 -11.58
CA SER A 176 -1.03 1.38 -12.34
C SER A 176 -1.11 1.68 -13.84
N ALA A 177 -0.89 0.67 -14.68
CA ALA A 177 -1.04 0.81 -16.13
C ALA A 177 -2.45 1.32 -16.50
N GLU A 178 -3.48 0.71 -15.91
CA GLU A 178 -4.88 1.09 -16.14
C GLU A 178 -5.17 2.54 -15.71
N GLN A 179 -4.64 2.96 -14.55
CA GLN A 179 -4.80 4.33 -14.08
C GLN A 179 -4.11 5.33 -15.00
N ALA A 180 -2.91 5.01 -15.46
CA ALA A 180 -2.14 5.86 -16.39
C ALA A 180 -2.85 5.96 -17.75
N GLU A 181 -3.33 4.85 -18.31
CA GLU A 181 -4.13 4.83 -19.55
C GLU A 181 -5.42 5.63 -19.42
N ALA A 182 -6.12 5.51 -18.29
CA ALA A 182 -7.33 6.29 -18.01
C ALA A 182 -7.07 7.81 -17.96
N LEU A 183 -5.84 8.23 -17.62
CA LEU A 183 -5.38 9.62 -17.66
C LEU A 183 -4.85 10.04 -19.06
N GLY A 184 -4.85 9.14 -20.04
CA GLY A 184 -4.48 9.43 -21.42
C GLY A 184 -3.00 9.25 -21.74
N TYR A 185 -2.23 8.59 -20.87
CA TYR A 185 -0.84 8.23 -21.18
C TYR A 185 -0.77 7.05 -22.17
N GLU A 186 0.24 7.05 -23.02
CA GLU A 186 0.65 5.87 -23.78
C GLU A 186 1.60 5.05 -22.91
N VAL A 187 1.16 3.87 -22.45
CA VAL A 187 1.81 3.14 -21.38
C VAL A 187 2.63 1.97 -21.91
N LYS A 188 3.84 1.83 -21.38
CA LYS A 188 4.65 0.62 -21.47
C LYS A 188 4.88 0.05 -20.06
N VAL A 189 4.58 -1.23 -19.89
CA VAL A 189 4.92 -1.97 -18.68
C VAL A 189 6.17 -2.81 -18.92
N THR A 190 7.11 -2.78 -18.00
CA THR A 190 8.28 -3.67 -17.99
C THR A 190 8.42 -4.34 -16.63
N THR A 191 8.78 -5.62 -16.65
CA THR A 191 8.91 -6.43 -15.42
C THR A 191 10.23 -7.20 -15.45
N SER A 192 10.96 -7.18 -14.34
CA SER A 192 12.18 -7.96 -14.13
C SER A 192 12.03 -8.80 -12.86
N GLY A 193 12.23 -10.11 -13.00
CA GLY A 193 12.11 -11.05 -11.87
C GLY A 193 13.41 -11.21 -11.10
N PHE A 194 13.33 -11.38 -9.78
CA PHE A 194 14.49 -11.64 -8.93
C PHE A 194 15.15 -13.01 -9.15
N GLN A 195 14.48 -13.96 -9.82
CA GLN A 195 15.06 -15.29 -10.12
C GLN A 195 16.33 -15.20 -10.97
N GLY A 196 16.48 -14.14 -11.79
CA GLY A 196 17.68 -13.87 -12.58
C GLY A 196 18.73 -12.99 -11.88
N ASN A 197 18.42 -12.49 -10.70
CA ASN A 197 19.32 -11.57 -9.98
C ASN A 197 20.35 -12.35 -9.15
N ALA A 198 21.64 -12.07 -9.38
CA ALA A 198 22.75 -12.78 -8.71
C ALA A 198 22.69 -12.68 -7.16
N LYS A 199 22.36 -11.51 -6.62
CA LYS A 199 22.25 -11.30 -5.15
C LYS A 199 21.10 -12.09 -4.55
N ALA A 200 19.95 -12.10 -5.23
CA ALA A 200 18.78 -12.88 -4.80
C ALA A 200 19.08 -14.39 -4.81
N ILE A 201 19.78 -14.88 -5.84
CA ILE A 201 20.21 -16.28 -5.92
C ILE A 201 21.17 -16.63 -4.77
N ILE A 202 22.17 -15.79 -4.49
CA ILE A 202 23.13 -16.00 -3.38
C ILE A 202 22.39 -16.08 -2.04
N LYS A 203 21.35 -15.27 -1.83
CA LYS A 203 20.55 -15.23 -0.61
C LYS A 203 19.49 -16.34 -0.53
N GLY A 204 19.18 -17.01 -1.63
CA GLY A 204 18.05 -17.94 -1.73
C GLY A 204 16.68 -17.23 -1.70
N GLU A 205 16.63 -15.97 -2.10
CA GLU A 205 15.46 -15.08 -2.04
C GLU A 205 15.03 -14.65 -3.45
N GLY A 206 14.92 -15.58 -4.38
CA GLY A 206 14.62 -15.30 -5.80
C GLY A 206 13.14 -15.07 -6.11
N GLN A 207 12.23 -15.14 -5.13
CA GLN A 207 10.82 -14.85 -5.35
C GLN A 207 10.58 -13.35 -5.46
N GLY A 208 9.84 -12.93 -6.49
CA GLY A 208 9.46 -11.55 -6.65
C GLY A 208 9.86 -10.91 -7.97
N PHE A 209 9.52 -9.64 -8.09
CA PHE A 209 9.76 -8.85 -9.31
C PHE A 209 9.86 -7.35 -9.00
N VAL A 210 10.42 -6.63 -9.96
CA VAL A 210 10.29 -5.17 -10.10
C VAL A 210 9.48 -4.90 -11.36
N GLN A 211 8.41 -4.13 -11.28
CA GLN A 211 7.59 -3.71 -12.40
C GLN A 211 7.56 -2.19 -12.48
N LEU A 212 7.77 -1.65 -13.68
CA LEU A 212 7.67 -0.23 -13.98
C LEU A 212 6.55 0.03 -14.97
N VAL A 213 5.80 1.08 -14.74
CA VAL A 213 4.81 1.67 -15.65
C VAL A 213 5.43 2.96 -16.20
N ILE A 214 5.60 3.04 -17.52
CA ILE A 214 6.41 4.06 -18.17
C ILE A 214 5.56 4.76 -19.22
N ASP A 215 5.65 6.10 -19.30
CA ASP A 215 5.11 6.86 -20.42
C ASP A 215 5.96 6.59 -21.69
N GLU A 216 5.34 6.09 -22.75
CA GLU A 216 6.04 5.79 -24.01
C GLU A 216 6.61 7.05 -24.66
N LYS A 217 5.99 8.20 -24.48
CA LYS A 217 6.35 9.45 -25.12
C LYS A 217 7.57 10.12 -24.48
N TYR A 218 7.54 10.28 -23.15
CA TYR A 218 8.59 11.02 -22.42
C TYR A 218 9.53 10.10 -21.64
N LYS A 219 9.23 8.80 -21.58
CA LYS A 219 9.97 7.79 -20.82
C LYS A 219 10.00 8.02 -19.32
N GLU A 220 9.07 8.84 -18.83
CA GLU A 220 8.87 9.12 -17.41
C GLU A 220 8.36 7.86 -16.69
N ILE A 221 8.79 7.66 -15.44
CA ILE A 221 8.30 6.58 -14.57
C ILE A 221 6.98 7.04 -13.95
N LEU A 222 5.86 6.51 -14.44
CA LEU A 222 4.52 6.80 -13.94
C LEU A 222 4.20 5.99 -12.68
N GLY A 223 4.69 4.76 -12.60
CA GLY A 223 4.50 3.88 -11.47
C GLY A 223 5.60 2.85 -11.31
N ALA A 224 5.81 2.40 -10.07
CA ALA A 224 6.78 1.38 -9.73
C ALA A 224 6.21 0.45 -8.65
N PHE A 225 6.40 -0.85 -8.84
CA PHE A 225 5.90 -1.92 -7.99
C PHE A 225 7.00 -2.94 -7.76
N ILE A 226 7.33 -3.21 -6.51
CA ILE A 226 8.33 -4.19 -6.12
C ILE A 226 7.68 -5.20 -5.18
N VAL A 227 7.83 -6.48 -5.48
CA VAL A 227 7.55 -7.56 -4.52
C VAL A 227 8.82 -8.38 -4.39
N GLY A 228 9.32 -8.55 -3.19
CA GLY A 228 10.55 -9.32 -2.99
C GLY A 228 11.34 -8.90 -1.76
N PRO A 229 12.58 -9.42 -1.63
CA PRO A 229 13.42 -9.10 -0.49
C PRO A 229 13.77 -7.61 -0.46
N HIS A 230 13.58 -6.99 0.69
CA HIS A 230 13.86 -5.55 0.91
C HIS A 230 13.11 -4.60 -0.04
N ALA A 231 11.93 -4.99 -0.54
CA ALA A 231 11.15 -4.16 -1.45
C ALA A 231 10.87 -2.77 -0.88
N THR A 232 10.62 -2.69 0.43
CA THR A 232 10.32 -1.44 1.15
C THR A 232 11.51 -0.48 1.25
N ASP A 233 12.75 -0.99 1.18
CA ASP A 233 13.96 -0.19 1.09
C ASP A 233 14.31 0.14 -0.38
N LEU A 234 14.23 -0.86 -1.27
CA LEU A 234 14.59 -0.73 -2.69
C LEU A 234 13.74 0.30 -3.44
N ILE A 235 12.47 0.47 -3.05
CA ILE A 235 11.60 1.48 -3.67
C ILE A 235 12.18 2.90 -3.58
N GLY A 236 13.06 3.16 -2.62
CA GLY A 236 13.70 4.47 -2.41
C GLY A 236 14.48 4.97 -3.61
N GLU A 237 15.13 4.10 -4.39
CA GLU A 237 15.83 4.47 -5.62
C GLU A 237 14.85 4.98 -6.69
N LEU A 238 13.76 4.25 -6.91
CA LEU A 238 12.73 4.63 -7.87
C LEU A 238 12.00 5.92 -7.44
N LEU A 239 11.80 6.11 -6.14
CA LEU A 239 11.28 7.36 -5.59
C LEU A 239 12.20 8.55 -5.90
N GLY A 240 13.52 8.37 -5.74
CA GLY A 240 14.51 9.41 -6.05
C GLY A 240 14.46 9.84 -7.52
N VAL A 241 14.42 8.88 -8.43
CA VAL A 241 14.31 9.14 -9.87
C VAL A 241 12.98 9.84 -10.19
N LYS A 242 11.86 9.31 -9.70
CA LYS A 242 10.52 9.90 -9.90
C LYS A 242 10.42 11.32 -9.33
N ALA A 243 10.91 11.57 -8.13
CA ALA A 243 10.86 12.89 -7.49
C ALA A 243 11.71 13.95 -8.21
N SER A 244 12.75 13.49 -8.92
CA SER A 244 13.62 14.34 -9.75
C SER A 244 13.11 14.53 -11.18
N GLU A 245 11.88 14.08 -11.46
CA GLU A 245 11.30 14.08 -12.82
C GLU A 245 12.19 13.32 -13.83
N GLY A 246 12.93 12.31 -13.31
CA GLY A 246 13.81 11.46 -14.11
C GLY A 246 13.04 10.40 -14.89
N THR A 247 13.72 9.84 -15.88
CA THR A 247 13.20 8.83 -16.81
C THR A 247 13.88 7.49 -16.59
N ILE A 248 13.48 6.50 -17.34
CA ILE A 248 14.17 5.21 -17.35
C ILE A 248 15.61 5.30 -17.89
N ALA A 249 15.97 6.38 -18.60
CA ALA A 249 17.33 6.57 -19.08
C ALA A 249 18.28 6.82 -17.90
N GLU A 250 17.92 7.76 -17.00
CA GLU A 250 18.71 8.02 -15.79
C GLU A 250 18.82 6.77 -14.92
N LEU A 251 17.73 6.02 -14.76
CA LEU A 251 17.77 4.76 -14.01
C LEU A 251 18.72 3.74 -14.62
N SER A 252 18.76 3.63 -15.96
CA SER A 252 19.62 2.68 -16.67
C SER A 252 21.10 3.08 -16.70
N GLU A 253 21.42 4.36 -16.48
CA GLU A 253 22.79 4.87 -16.44
C GLU A 253 23.45 4.72 -15.06
N ILE A 254 22.68 4.38 -14.02
CA ILE A 254 23.22 4.14 -12.68
C ILE A 254 24.11 2.90 -12.70
N ILE A 255 25.38 3.07 -12.32
CA ILE A 255 26.32 1.94 -12.19
C ILE A 255 26.13 1.31 -10.83
N GLN A 256 25.32 0.27 -10.78
CA GLN A 256 25.03 -0.47 -9.55
C GLN A 256 26.22 -1.32 -9.09
N PRO A 257 26.44 -1.46 -7.77
CA PRO A 257 27.42 -2.40 -7.24
C PRO A 257 27.00 -3.84 -7.58
N HIS A 258 27.99 -4.71 -7.86
CA HIS A 258 27.70 -6.12 -8.10
C HIS A 258 28.27 -6.98 -6.97
N PRO A 259 27.46 -7.90 -6.37
CA PRO A 259 26.02 -8.15 -6.62
C PRO A 259 25.11 -7.28 -5.76
N ALA A 260 24.07 -6.70 -6.37
CA ALA A 260 23.00 -5.96 -5.69
C ALA A 260 21.62 -6.52 -6.08
N LEU A 261 20.56 -6.08 -5.38
CA LEU A 261 19.17 -6.51 -5.66
C LEU A 261 18.50 -5.66 -6.73
N LEU A 262 18.91 -4.40 -6.90
CA LEU A 262 18.52 -3.51 -8.00
C LEU A 262 19.68 -3.26 -8.90
#